data_4146b4095def24acf9526cf027ecc991
#
_entry.id   4146b4095def24acf9526cf027ecc991
#
_cell.length_a   1.000
_cell.length_b   1.000
_cell.length_c   1.000
_cell.angle_alpha   90.00
_cell.angle_beta   90.00
_cell.angle_gamma   90.00
#
_symmetry.space_group_name_H-M   'P 1'
#
loop_
_entity.id
_entity.type
_entity.pdbx_description
1 polymer ?
#
loop_
_entity_poly.entity_id
_entity_poly.type
_entity_poly.pdbx_seq_one_letter_code
_entity_poly.pdbx_strand_id
1 'polypeptide(L)'
;MKWVIIKGVRYPSSVISAFAAYNMDNPFLKVRIRNKYHIVSFDDVNKMASQMVYLMNNYPDFVEIGRWWISKKTVMSWVPKGKAVDGSGWVISFTRSFGLEGGTQIRFDKEDEYLSEIDRLNELFNVIL
;
A
#
# COMPACT_ATOMS: atom_id res chain seq x y z
N MET A 1 -23.27 -6.91 -4.87
CA MET A 1 -22.14 -5.98 -4.73
C MET A 1 -21.92 -5.67 -3.26
N LYS A 2 -20.68 -5.71 -2.82
CA LYS A 2 -20.30 -5.42 -1.43
C LYS A 2 -19.99 -3.93 -1.26
N TRP A 3 -20.37 -3.38 -0.13
CA TRP A 3 -20.10 -1.99 0.23
C TRP A 3 -19.28 -1.94 1.51
N VAL A 4 -18.44 -0.93 1.65
CA VAL A 4 -17.64 -0.69 2.85
C VAL A 4 -17.95 0.66 3.45
N ILE A 5 -17.67 0.81 4.74
CA ILE A 5 -17.91 2.05 5.47
C ILE A 5 -16.56 2.64 5.86
N ILE A 6 -16.33 3.90 5.49
CA ILE A 6 -15.14 4.66 5.90
C ILE A 6 -15.64 5.93 6.59
N LYS A 7 -15.42 6.01 7.88
CA LYS A 7 -15.83 7.13 8.74
C LYS A 7 -17.28 7.58 8.45
N GLY A 8 -18.19 6.61 8.46
CA GLY A 8 -19.61 6.85 8.25
C GLY A 8 -20.09 6.94 6.82
N VAL A 9 -19.18 7.07 5.85
CA VAL A 9 -19.53 7.13 4.42
C VAL A 9 -19.46 5.75 3.81
N ARG A 10 -20.45 5.40 3.03
CA ARG A 10 -20.54 4.08 2.39
C ARG A 10 -20.09 4.15 0.94
N TYR A 11 -19.20 3.24 0.56
CA TYR A 11 -18.64 3.14 -0.79
C TYR A 11 -18.80 1.73 -1.34
N PRO A 12 -19.06 1.56 -2.64
CA PRO A 12 -18.91 0.25 -3.25
C PRO A 12 -17.47 -0.23 -3.05
N SER A 13 -17.28 -1.48 -2.65
CA SER A 13 -15.94 -2.00 -2.36
C SER A 13 -15.00 -1.91 -3.58
N SER A 14 -15.57 -1.98 -4.78
CA SER A 14 -14.80 -1.97 -6.04
C SER A 14 -14.15 -0.63 -6.36
N VAL A 15 -14.59 0.48 -5.73
CA VAL A 15 -14.02 1.80 -6.04
C VAL A 15 -12.78 2.14 -5.24
N ILE A 16 -12.45 1.31 -4.21
CA ILE A 16 -11.27 1.51 -3.39
C ILE A 16 -10.15 0.61 -3.90
N SER A 17 -9.02 1.20 -4.24
CA SER A 17 -7.88 0.47 -4.84
C SER A 17 -6.63 0.43 -3.96
N ALA A 18 -6.54 1.31 -2.97
CA ALA A 18 -5.40 1.35 -2.06
C ALA A 18 -5.75 2.13 -0.80
N PHE A 19 -5.12 1.79 0.30
CA PHE A 19 -5.21 2.56 1.55
C PHE A 19 -3.95 2.40 2.39
N ALA A 20 -3.62 3.44 3.16
CA ALA A 20 -2.46 3.46 4.03
C ALA A 20 -2.76 4.22 5.32
N ALA A 21 -2.18 3.76 6.42
CA ALA A 21 -2.32 4.41 7.71
C ALA A 21 -1.11 5.30 8.01
N TYR A 22 -1.37 6.49 8.51
CA TYR A 22 -0.35 7.46 8.91
C TYR A 22 -0.55 7.75 10.40
N ASN A 23 0.28 7.12 11.22
CA ASN A 23 0.24 7.27 12.67
C ASN A 23 1.11 8.47 13.08
N MET A 24 0.48 9.63 13.10
CA MET A 24 1.12 10.90 13.45
C MET A 24 0.30 11.55 14.58
N ASP A 25 0.68 12.76 15.02
CA ASP A 25 -0.06 13.50 16.04
C ASP A 25 -1.52 13.67 15.67
N ASN A 26 -1.78 13.88 14.36
CA ASN A 26 -3.12 13.87 13.80
C ASN A 26 -3.23 12.64 12.90
N PRO A 27 -3.63 11.47 13.44
CA PRO A 27 -3.64 10.24 12.66
C PRO A 27 -4.68 10.28 11.54
N PHE A 28 -4.31 9.74 10.39
CA PHE A 28 -5.22 9.69 9.25
C PHE A 28 -4.98 8.46 8.38
N LEU A 29 -6.00 8.10 7.63
CA LEU A 29 -5.88 7.16 6.52
C LEU A 29 -5.85 7.94 5.23
N LYS A 30 -5.00 7.52 4.31
CA LYS A 30 -5.04 7.96 2.93
C LYS A 30 -5.67 6.83 2.12
N VAL A 31 -6.78 7.11 1.46
CA VAL A 31 -7.55 6.10 0.73
C VAL A 31 -7.68 6.52 -0.72
N ARG A 32 -7.38 5.61 -1.63
CA ARG A 32 -7.56 5.87 -3.05
C ARG A 32 -8.94 5.39 -3.47
N ILE A 33 -9.81 6.35 -3.78
CA ILE A 33 -11.21 6.13 -4.16
C ILE A 33 -11.41 6.71 -5.56
N ARG A 34 -11.83 5.87 -6.52
CA ARG A 34 -12.07 6.28 -7.92
C ARG A 34 -10.87 7.05 -8.50
N ASN A 35 -9.66 6.54 -8.28
CA ASN A 35 -8.41 7.12 -8.78
C ASN A 35 -8.02 8.48 -8.17
N LYS A 36 -8.62 8.85 -7.04
CA LYS A 36 -8.25 10.05 -6.29
C LYS A 36 -7.93 9.70 -4.84
N TYR A 37 -6.97 10.40 -4.25
CA TYR A 37 -6.59 10.21 -2.87
C TYR A 37 -7.46 11.07 -1.96
N HIS A 38 -7.98 10.44 -0.91
CA HIS A 38 -8.77 11.08 0.13
C HIS A 38 -8.07 10.91 1.46
N ILE A 39 -8.01 11.98 2.25
CA ILE A 39 -7.48 11.94 3.60
C ILE A 39 -8.66 11.83 4.56
N VAL A 40 -8.64 10.79 5.38
CA VAL A 40 -9.66 10.54 6.40
C VAL A 40 -9.02 10.68 7.76
N SER A 41 -9.29 11.78 8.46
CA SER A 41 -8.68 12.10 9.74
C SER A 41 -9.45 11.47 10.90
N PHE A 42 -8.72 11.15 11.98
CA PHE A 42 -9.28 10.54 13.18
C PHE A 42 -8.83 11.31 14.42
N ASP A 43 -9.66 11.28 15.47
CA ASP A 43 -9.35 11.95 16.74
C ASP A 43 -8.23 11.26 17.50
N ASP A 44 -8.13 9.92 17.35
CA ASP A 44 -7.09 9.14 18.01
C ASP A 44 -6.65 7.95 17.14
N VAL A 45 -5.49 7.42 17.47
CA VAL A 45 -4.86 6.33 16.73
C VAL A 45 -5.67 5.03 16.82
N ASN A 46 -6.39 4.80 17.91
CA ASN A 46 -7.17 3.57 18.07
C ASN A 46 -8.36 3.52 17.12
N LYS A 47 -9.01 4.66 16.91
CA LYS A 47 -10.10 4.78 15.92
C LYS A 47 -9.58 4.56 14.51
N MET A 48 -8.43 5.14 14.19
CA MET A 48 -7.78 4.92 12.89
C MET A 48 -7.42 3.44 12.70
N ALA A 49 -6.81 2.82 13.71
CA ALA A 49 -6.42 1.42 13.65
C ALA A 49 -7.62 0.50 13.47
N SER A 50 -8.74 0.77 14.14
CA SER A 50 -9.97 0.01 13.99
C SER A 50 -10.53 0.12 12.57
N GLN A 51 -10.51 1.30 11.98
CA GLN A 51 -10.92 1.52 10.59
C GLN A 51 -10.02 0.75 9.63
N MET A 52 -8.70 0.77 9.88
CA MET A 52 -7.73 0.06 9.05
C MET A 52 -7.97 -1.45 9.08
N VAL A 53 -8.14 -2.03 10.27
CA VAL A 53 -8.43 -3.46 10.44
C VAL A 53 -9.73 -3.84 9.72
N TYR A 54 -10.75 -3.01 9.83
CA TYR A 54 -12.02 -3.23 9.13
C TYR A 54 -11.79 -3.31 7.61
N LEU A 55 -11.03 -2.36 7.05
CA LEU A 55 -10.72 -2.37 5.62
C LEU A 55 -9.91 -3.60 5.24
N MET A 56 -8.86 -3.93 5.97
CA MET A 56 -8.03 -5.11 5.69
C MET A 56 -8.86 -6.39 5.67
N ASN A 57 -9.80 -6.54 6.60
CA ASN A 57 -10.67 -7.71 6.66
C ASN A 57 -11.63 -7.79 5.48
N ASN A 58 -11.97 -6.65 4.87
CA ASN A 58 -12.87 -6.58 3.73
C ASN A 58 -12.16 -6.61 2.37
N TYR A 59 -10.82 -6.59 2.37
CA TYR A 59 -10.00 -6.64 1.17
C TYR A 59 -8.92 -7.74 1.29
N PRO A 60 -9.33 -9.03 1.39
CA PRO A 60 -8.36 -10.12 1.59
C PRO A 60 -7.42 -10.33 0.40
N ASP A 61 -7.78 -9.84 -0.79
CA ASP A 61 -6.95 -9.95 -1.99
C ASP A 61 -5.96 -8.80 -2.15
N PHE A 62 -6.00 -7.81 -1.25
CA PHE A 62 -5.04 -6.73 -1.25
C PHE A 62 -3.71 -7.22 -0.66
N VAL A 63 -2.63 -6.62 -1.12
CA VAL A 63 -1.27 -6.96 -0.70
C VAL A 63 -0.60 -5.75 -0.06
N GLU A 64 0.26 -6.01 0.91
CA GLU A 64 1.02 -4.97 1.59
C GLU A 64 2.29 -4.68 0.80
N ILE A 65 2.44 -3.42 0.39
CA ILE A 65 3.65 -2.91 -0.27
C ILE A 65 4.04 -1.61 0.42
N GLY A 66 5.14 -1.65 1.18
CA GLY A 66 5.51 -0.54 2.05
C GLY A 66 4.42 -0.35 3.11
N ARG A 67 3.92 0.87 3.25
CA ARG A 67 2.81 1.16 4.17
C ARG A 67 1.42 0.97 3.55
N TRP A 68 1.38 0.63 2.25
CA TRP A 68 0.14 0.58 1.49
C TRP A 68 -0.45 -0.82 1.44
N TRP A 69 -1.77 -0.90 1.58
CA TRP A 69 -2.56 -2.07 1.17
C TRP A 69 -3.11 -1.76 -0.20
N ILE A 70 -2.76 -2.54 -1.19
CA ILE A 70 -3.00 -2.27 -2.60
C ILE A 70 -3.67 -3.47 -3.24
N SER A 71 -4.68 -3.21 -4.09
CA SER A 71 -5.25 -4.26 -4.91
C SER A 71 -4.14 -4.88 -5.77
N LYS A 72 -3.94 -6.18 -5.63
CA LYS A 72 -2.90 -6.93 -6.37
C LYS A 72 -3.04 -6.72 -7.88
N LYS A 73 -4.27 -6.57 -8.35
CA LYS A 73 -4.57 -6.38 -9.77
C LYS A 73 -4.09 -5.03 -10.33
N THR A 74 -3.82 -4.07 -9.48
CA THR A 74 -3.38 -2.73 -9.92
C THR A 74 -1.86 -2.64 -10.07
N VAL A 75 -1.12 -3.64 -9.60
CA VAL A 75 0.34 -3.68 -9.75
C VAL A 75 0.66 -4.25 -11.12
N MET A 76 1.15 -3.40 -12.02
CA MET A 76 1.49 -3.81 -13.39
C MET A 76 2.92 -4.33 -13.50
N SER A 77 3.86 -3.74 -12.78
CA SER A 77 5.24 -4.22 -12.77
C SER A 77 6.00 -3.67 -11.58
N TRP A 78 7.05 -4.38 -11.20
CA TRP A 78 8.01 -3.93 -10.20
C TRP A 78 9.39 -4.44 -10.56
N VAL A 79 10.42 -3.72 -10.11
CA VAL A 79 11.80 -4.08 -10.43
C VAL A 79 12.72 -3.79 -9.24
N PRO A 80 13.53 -4.79 -8.84
CA PRO A 80 14.62 -4.53 -7.90
C PRO A 80 15.68 -3.69 -8.59
N LYS A 81 15.98 -2.52 -8.03
CA LYS A 81 16.97 -1.59 -8.61
C LYS A 81 18.38 -1.77 -8.05
N GLY A 82 18.53 -2.56 -7.00
CA GLY A 82 19.80 -2.71 -6.32
C GLY A 82 20.11 -1.52 -5.43
N LYS A 83 21.41 -1.29 -5.18
CA LYS A 83 21.86 -0.22 -4.31
C LYS A 83 21.61 1.14 -4.98
N ALA A 84 21.06 2.08 -4.22
CA ALA A 84 20.84 3.45 -4.70
C ALA A 84 22.15 4.12 -5.09
N VAL A 85 22.12 4.96 -6.12
CA VAL A 85 23.29 5.66 -6.66
C VAL A 85 23.97 6.53 -5.59
N ASP A 86 23.17 7.15 -4.71
CA ASP A 86 23.66 7.99 -3.62
C ASP A 86 24.13 7.19 -2.39
N GLY A 87 24.04 5.86 -2.44
CA GLY A 87 24.42 4.99 -1.32
C GLY A 87 23.41 4.91 -0.18
N SER A 88 22.21 5.46 -0.36
CA SER A 88 21.19 5.55 0.70
C SER A 88 20.39 4.26 0.95
N GLY A 89 20.88 3.13 0.48
CA GLY A 89 20.24 1.82 0.69
C GLY A 89 19.88 1.12 -0.61
N TRP A 90 19.04 0.10 -0.50
CA TRP A 90 18.58 -0.72 -1.62
C TRP A 90 17.14 -0.39 -1.98
N VAL A 91 16.81 -0.41 -3.26
CA VAL A 91 15.55 0.13 -3.78
C VAL A 91 14.80 -0.92 -4.60
N ILE A 92 13.51 -1.05 -4.36
CA ILE A 92 12.56 -1.73 -5.23
C ILE A 92 11.62 -0.67 -5.76
N SER A 93 11.48 -0.59 -7.09
CA SER A 93 10.59 0.35 -7.76
C SER A 93 9.34 -0.34 -8.26
N PHE A 94 8.21 0.31 -8.06
CA PHE A 94 6.92 -0.10 -8.62
C PHE A 94 6.49 0.96 -9.63
N THR A 95 5.83 0.53 -10.69
CA THR A 95 5.34 1.46 -11.69
C THR A 95 4.15 2.27 -11.19
N ARG A 96 3.69 3.24 -11.99
CA ARG A 96 2.52 4.09 -11.69
C ARG A 96 1.20 3.32 -11.56
N SER A 97 1.23 2.02 -11.74
CA SER A 97 0.04 1.18 -11.77
C SER A 97 -0.80 1.23 -10.49
N PHE A 98 -0.22 1.63 -9.34
CA PHE A 98 -1.03 1.84 -8.14
C PHE A 98 -1.77 3.17 -8.16
N GLY A 99 -1.51 4.03 -9.15
CA GLY A 99 -2.01 5.39 -9.18
C GLY A 99 -1.32 6.34 -8.23
N LEU A 100 -0.15 5.95 -7.71
CA LEU A 100 0.73 6.85 -6.97
C LEU A 100 1.48 7.73 -7.97
N GLU A 101 1.52 9.04 -7.71
CA GLU A 101 2.23 9.96 -8.59
C GLU A 101 3.71 9.59 -8.67
N GLY A 102 4.23 9.51 -9.89
CA GLY A 102 5.66 9.23 -10.13
C GLY A 102 6.11 7.82 -9.84
N GLY A 103 5.18 6.90 -9.50
CA GLY A 103 5.52 5.54 -9.08
C GLY A 103 5.85 5.47 -7.60
N THR A 104 6.12 4.28 -7.11
CA THR A 104 6.45 4.03 -5.71
C THR A 104 7.80 3.35 -5.62
N GLN A 105 8.64 3.84 -4.71
CA GLN A 105 9.90 3.20 -4.39
C GLN A 105 9.90 2.82 -2.92
N ILE A 106 10.40 1.63 -2.63
CA ILE A 106 10.61 1.17 -1.26
C ILE A 106 12.11 1.04 -1.05
N ARG A 107 12.60 1.63 0.04
CA ARG A 107 14.02 1.62 0.40
C ARG A 107 14.26 0.76 1.62
N PHE A 108 15.37 0.05 1.60
CA PHE A 108 15.83 -0.80 2.70
C PHE A 108 17.23 -0.37 3.09
N ASP A 109 17.47 -0.26 4.38
CA ASP A 109 18.81 0.11 4.90
C ASP A 109 19.80 -1.05 4.77
N LYS A 110 19.27 -2.28 4.80
CA LYS A 110 20.10 -3.49 4.77
C LYS A 110 19.80 -4.33 3.54
N GLU A 111 20.86 -4.90 2.95
CA GLU A 111 20.74 -5.76 1.78
C GLU A 111 19.91 -7.00 2.04
N ASP A 112 20.04 -7.63 3.21
CA ASP A 112 19.27 -8.83 3.56
C ASP A 112 17.77 -8.57 3.63
N GLU A 113 17.35 -7.41 4.14
CA GLU A 113 15.96 -7.00 4.14
C GLU A 113 15.43 -6.80 2.71
N TYR A 114 16.24 -6.19 1.86
CA TYR A 114 15.94 -5.98 0.44
C TYR A 114 15.78 -7.33 -0.29
N LEU A 115 16.69 -8.26 -0.09
CA LEU A 115 16.63 -9.58 -0.72
C LEU A 115 15.42 -10.39 -0.21
N SER A 116 15.11 -10.31 1.08
CA SER A 116 13.93 -10.95 1.65
C SER A 116 12.63 -10.41 1.04
N GLU A 117 12.57 -9.11 0.80
CA GLU A 117 11.39 -8.50 0.18
C GLU A 117 11.23 -8.94 -1.28
N ILE A 118 12.33 -9.08 -2.01
CA ILE A 118 12.29 -9.61 -3.39
C ILE A 118 11.70 -11.03 -3.38
N ASP A 119 12.16 -11.89 -2.46
CA ASP A 119 11.64 -13.25 -2.35
C ASP A 119 10.14 -13.25 -2.01
N ARG A 120 9.73 -12.38 -1.09
CA ARG A 120 8.33 -12.23 -0.70
C ARG A 120 7.46 -11.80 -1.89
N LEU A 121 7.92 -10.81 -2.65
CA LEU A 121 7.20 -10.30 -3.82
C LEU A 121 7.14 -11.32 -4.95
N ASN A 122 8.23 -12.05 -5.18
CA ASN A 122 8.25 -13.13 -6.18
C ASN A 122 7.20 -14.19 -5.87
N GLU A 123 7.08 -14.57 -4.61
CA GLU A 123 6.08 -15.54 -4.17
C GLU A 123 4.66 -14.94 -4.25
N LEU A 124 4.50 -13.72 -3.75
CA LEU A 124 3.21 -13.03 -3.71
C LEU A 124 2.59 -12.86 -5.11
N PHE A 125 3.42 -12.53 -6.09
CA PHE A 125 3.00 -12.31 -7.48
C PHE A 125 3.18 -13.54 -8.36
N ASN A 126 3.54 -14.69 -7.79
CA ASN A 126 3.74 -15.94 -8.51
C ASN A 126 4.72 -15.79 -9.68
N VAL A 127 5.84 -15.12 -9.45
CA VAL A 127 6.85 -14.89 -10.49
C VAL A 127 7.49 -16.24 -10.88
N ILE A 128 7.55 -16.48 -12.17
CA ILE A 128 8.24 -17.68 -12.73
C ILE A 128 9.73 -17.34 -12.83
N LEU A 129 10.53 -18.03 -12.05
CA LEU A 129 11.98 -17.79 -12.01
C LEU A 129 12.75 -18.65 -13.01
#